data_c8db1a790e58aa6897699641a41845a3
#
_entry.id   c8db1a790e58aa6897699641a41845a3
#
_cell.length_a   1.000
_cell.length_b   1.000
_cell.length_c   1.000
_cell.angle_alpha   90.00
_cell.angle_beta   90.00
_cell.angle_gamma   90.00
#
_symmetry.space_group_name_H-M   'P 1'
#
loop_
_entity.id
_entity.type
_entity.pdbx_description
1 polymer ?
#
loop_
_entity_poly.entity_id
_entity_poly.type
_entity_poly.pdbx_seq_one_letter_code
_entity_poly.pdbx_strand_id
1 'polypeptide(L)' 'MSNINAMRIFVSEQYSGKGWKEKVAKMKDEQIVKLYYTFKKRGGVKQ' A
#
# COMPACT_ATOMS: atom_id res chain seq x y z
N MET A 1 6.96 -16.72 1.65
CA MET A 1 5.97 -16.36 0.91
C MET A 1 5.55 -15.01 1.14
N SER A 2 5.51 -14.20 0.25
CA SER A 2 5.14 -12.86 0.51
C SER A 2 3.65 -12.77 0.55
N ASN A 3 3.14 -12.02 1.42
CA ASN A 3 1.72 -11.85 1.56
C ASN A 3 1.35 -10.57 0.86
N ILE A 4 1.31 -10.60 -0.43
CA ILE A 4 1.06 -9.42 -1.22
C ILE A 4 -0.32 -8.83 -0.96
N ASN A 5 -1.28 -9.68 -0.64
CA ASN A 5 -2.61 -9.16 -0.37
C ASN A 5 -2.62 -8.31 0.88
N ALA A 6 -1.93 -8.75 1.91
CA ALA A 6 -1.87 -7.98 3.14
C ALA A 6 -1.12 -6.69 2.91
N MET A 7 -0.07 -6.74 2.09
CA MET A 7 0.68 -5.54 1.77
C MET A 7 -0.18 -4.55 1.02
N ARG A 8 -0.99 -5.06 0.08
CA ARG A 8 -1.85 -4.19 -0.71
C ARG A 8 -2.90 -3.52 0.18
N ILE A 9 -3.44 -4.26 1.12
CA ILE A 9 -4.42 -3.71 2.03
C ILE A 9 -3.75 -2.63 2.89
N PHE A 10 -2.57 -2.91 3.39
CA PHE A 10 -1.85 -1.95 4.20
C PHE A 10 -1.62 -0.65 3.42
N VAL A 11 -1.17 -0.76 2.18
CA VAL A 11 -0.90 0.40 1.36
C VAL A 11 -2.20 1.16 1.05
N SER A 12 -3.27 0.44 0.81
CA SER A 12 -4.52 1.09 0.48
C SER A 12 -5.12 1.84 1.66
N GLU A 13 -4.71 1.45 2.86
CA GLU A 13 -5.25 2.10 4.05
C GLU A 13 -4.43 3.30 4.50
N GLN A 14 -3.35 3.61 3.81
CA GLN A 14 -2.55 4.75 4.21
C GLN A 14 -3.24 6.07 3.95
N TYR A 15 -4.14 6.11 3.01
CA TYR A 15 -4.91 7.31 2.74
C TYR A 15 -6.36 6.91 2.63
N SER A 16 -7.26 7.85 2.97
CA SER A 16 -8.65 7.50 2.91
C SER A 16 -9.20 8.05 1.64
N GLY A 17 -9.24 7.68 0.62
CA GLY A 17 -9.77 8.22 -0.61
C GLY A 17 -10.14 7.09 -1.51
N LYS A 18 -11.28 7.21 -2.15
CA LYS A 18 -11.69 6.21 -3.07
C LYS A 18 -10.74 6.13 -4.24
N GLY A 19 -10.27 7.24 -4.73
CA GLY A 19 -9.36 7.24 -5.85
C GLY A 19 -8.07 6.50 -5.53
N TRP A 20 -7.58 6.68 -4.29
CA TRP A 20 -6.35 6.03 -3.88
C TRP A 20 -6.54 4.51 -3.84
N LYS A 21 -7.65 4.06 -3.30
CA LYS A 21 -7.88 2.64 -3.22
C LYS A 21 -7.99 2.00 -4.59
N GLU A 22 -8.60 2.68 -5.52
CA GLU A 22 -8.69 2.16 -6.87
C GLU A 22 -7.32 2.11 -7.52
N LYS A 23 -6.52 3.12 -7.26
CA LYS A 23 -5.18 3.16 -7.81
C LYS A 23 -4.36 2.00 -7.27
N VAL A 24 -4.45 1.75 -5.98
CA VAL A 24 -3.72 0.66 -5.36
C VAL A 24 -4.18 -0.68 -5.91
N ALA A 25 -5.46 -0.82 -6.15
CA ALA A 25 -5.99 -2.07 -6.67
C ALA A 25 -5.44 -2.39 -8.05
N LYS A 26 -5.07 -1.37 -8.80
CA LYS A 26 -4.55 -1.60 -10.14
C LYS A 26 -3.03 -1.65 -10.19
N MET A 27 -2.38 -1.44 -9.09
CA MET A 27 -0.93 -1.46 -9.08
C MET A 27 -0.40 -2.88 -9.17
N LYS A 28 0.79 -3.00 -9.73
CA LYS A 28 1.39 -4.30 -9.83
C LYS A 28 2.03 -4.65 -8.50
N ASP A 29 2.27 -5.93 -8.28
CA ASP A 29 2.84 -6.38 -7.03
C ASP A 29 4.15 -5.67 -6.71
N GLU A 30 4.99 -5.46 -7.71
CA GLU A 30 6.26 -4.78 -7.47
C GLU A 30 6.04 -3.40 -6.89
N GLN A 31 5.06 -2.71 -7.42
CA GLN A 31 4.79 -1.36 -6.98
C GLN A 31 4.27 -1.41 -5.53
N ILE A 32 3.43 -2.38 -5.25
CA ILE A 32 2.89 -2.52 -3.90
C ILE A 32 4.00 -2.77 -2.89
N VAL A 33 4.94 -3.63 -3.25
CA VAL A 33 6.04 -3.93 -2.34
C VAL A 33 6.86 -2.69 -2.05
N LYS A 34 7.14 -1.91 -3.08
CA LYS A 34 7.91 -0.70 -2.90
C LYS A 34 7.21 0.27 -1.97
N LEU A 35 5.92 0.46 -2.19
CA LEU A 35 5.16 1.38 -1.36
C LEU A 35 5.04 0.85 0.06
N TYR A 36 4.88 -0.45 0.18
CA TYR A 36 4.77 -1.06 1.50
C TYR A 36 6.01 -0.74 2.34
N TYR A 37 7.19 -0.96 1.78
CA TYR A 37 8.40 -0.69 2.53
C TYR A 37 8.62 0.80 2.76
N THR A 38 8.20 1.61 1.82
CA THR A 38 8.32 3.05 1.97
C THR A 38 7.50 3.52 3.18
N PHE A 39 6.26 3.05 3.26
CA PHE A 39 5.40 3.44 4.35
C PHE A 39 5.89 2.88 5.69
N LYS A 40 6.39 1.65 5.66
CA LYS A 40 6.90 1.06 6.88
C LYS A 40 8.11 1.84 7.38
N LYS A 41 8.95 2.26 6.44
CA LYS A 41 10.12 2.98 6.83
C LYS A 41 9.75 4.31 7.42
N ARG A 42 8.71 4.93 6.96
CA ARG A 42 8.31 6.19 7.47
C ARG A 42 7.56 6.07 8.75
N GLY A 43 7.36 4.91 9.21
CA GLY A 43 6.68 4.76 10.46
C GLY A 43 5.20 4.80 10.31
N GLY A 44 4.73 4.38 9.20
CA GLY A 44 3.33 4.32 9.05
C GLY A 44 2.68 5.64 9.13
N VAL A 45 2.88 6.40 8.34
CA VAL A 45 2.32 7.62 8.32
C VAL A 45 0.95 7.64 8.30
N LYS A 46 0.28 8.18 8.76
CA LYS A 46 -0.96 8.27 8.69
C LYS A 46 -1.32 9.51 8.93
N GLN A 47 -1.73 10.12 8.53
CA GLN A 47 -1.96 11.36 8.75
C GLN A 47 -3.01 11.66 8.53
#